data_727fbb4fb349d8c486bfa4baf729694a
#
_entry.id   727fbb4fb349d8c486bfa4baf729694a
#
_cell.length_a   1.000
_cell.length_b   1.000
_cell.length_c   1.000
_cell.angle_alpha   90.00
_cell.angle_beta   90.00
_cell.angle_gamma   90.00
#
_symmetry.space_group_name_H-M   'P 1'
#
loop_
_entity.id
_entity.type
_entity.pdbx_description
1 polymer ?
#
loop_
_entity_poly.entity_id
_entity_poly.type
_entity_poly.pdbx_seq_one_letter_code
_entity_poly.pdbx_strand_id
1 'polypeptide(L)'
;AQTTYTRDTLLTAAKNLMNQSVYCGFVTVDSAGRPQTRTMNPFPMGDDFVIWFATSRNSLKVRQIRSNPSVSIYFANHQVARGYVNITGKATVIDDKELLKKMKRDYWDGIPGWQEIFVLIRIEPEILQVINYEMGINNDPLTFAAPEVQF
;
A
#
# COMPACT_ATOMS: atom_id res chain seq x y z
N ALA A 1 25.62 12.75 12.92
CA ALA A 1 24.66 12.21 13.87
C ALA A 1 23.34 11.88 13.15
N GLN A 2 22.75 10.75 13.49
CA GLN A 2 21.47 10.33 12.98
C GLN A 2 20.37 11.22 13.55
N THR A 3 19.49 11.75 12.69
CA THR A 3 18.31 12.48 13.13
C THR A 3 17.26 11.48 13.63
N THR A 4 16.75 11.71 14.84
CA THR A 4 15.69 10.90 15.41
C THR A 4 14.35 11.59 15.24
N TYR A 5 13.36 10.86 14.69
CA TYR A 5 11.99 11.32 14.49
C TYR A 5 11.05 10.56 15.43
N THR A 6 10.01 11.22 15.91
CA THR A 6 8.96 10.52 16.67
C THR A 6 8.08 9.70 15.71
N ARG A 7 7.44 8.65 16.23
CA ARG A 7 6.47 7.85 15.49
C ARG A 7 5.39 8.71 14.86
N ASP A 8 4.78 9.62 15.63
CA ASP A 8 3.69 10.48 15.14
C ASP A 8 4.16 11.40 14.00
N THR A 9 5.37 11.93 14.08
CA THR A 9 5.96 12.74 13.01
C THR A 9 6.11 11.93 11.73
N LEU A 10 6.61 10.72 11.82
CA LEU A 10 6.78 9.85 10.66
C LEU A 10 5.44 9.45 10.04
N LEU A 11 4.46 9.08 10.85
CA LEU A 11 3.13 8.72 10.36
C LEU A 11 2.40 9.90 9.72
N THR A 12 2.55 11.10 10.28
CA THR A 12 2.00 12.33 9.69
C THR A 12 2.63 12.62 8.33
N ALA A 13 3.95 12.51 8.25
CA ALA A 13 4.68 12.71 6.99
C ALA A 13 4.29 11.68 5.93
N ALA A 14 4.07 10.44 6.34
CA ALA A 14 3.62 9.38 5.43
C ALA A 14 2.22 9.68 4.87
N LYS A 15 1.27 10.04 5.73
CA LYS A 15 -0.09 10.41 5.28
C LYS A 15 -0.08 11.58 4.32
N ASN A 16 0.76 12.57 4.57
CA ASN A 16 0.91 13.74 3.71
C ASN A 16 1.24 13.31 2.26
N LEU A 17 2.22 12.43 2.10
CA LEU A 17 2.60 11.92 0.78
C LEU A 17 1.55 10.99 0.18
N MET A 18 1.01 10.08 0.97
CA MET A 18 0.03 9.11 0.49
C MET A 18 -1.23 9.79 -0.02
N ASN A 19 -1.66 10.87 0.62
CA ASN A 19 -2.83 11.65 0.20
C ASN A 19 -2.61 12.46 -1.08
N GLN A 20 -1.36 12.63 -1.52
CA GLN A 20 -1.03 13.30 -2.78
C GLN A 20 -1.14 12.37 -3.99
N SER A 21 -1.26 11.07 -3.78
CA SER A 21 -1.29 10.07 -4.84
C SER A 21 -2.61 9.32 -4.85
N VAL A 22 -3.26 9.27 -6.02
CA VAL A 22 -4.48 8.48 -6.23
C VAL A 22 -4.13 6.99 -6.38
N TYR A 23 -2.99 6.71 -6.98
CA TYR A 23 -2.52 5.36 -7.30
C TYR A 23 -1.24 5.05 -6.53
N CYS A 24 -1.01 3.75 -6.34
CA CYS A 24 0.22 3.23 -5.72
C CYS A 24 0.77 2.06 -6.52
N GLY A 25 2.05 1.75 -6.30
CA GLY A 25 2.65 0.51 -6.76
C GLY A 25 2.36 -0.60 -5.74
N PHE A 26 1.88 -1.74 -6.20
CA PHE A 26 1.63 -2.90 -5.35
C PHE A 26 2.50 -4.07 -5.79
N VAL A 27 3.31 -4.59 -4.88
CA VAL A 27 4.30 -5.62 -5.14
C VAL A 27 3.87 -6.92 -4.48
N THR A 28 3.77 -7.97 -5.27
CA THR A 28 3.57 -9.36 -4.82
C THR A 28 4.75 -10.21 -5.27
N VAL A 29 4.84 -11.42 -4.77
CA VAL A 29 5.95 -12.35 -5.10
C VAL A 29 5.37 -13.56 -5.80
N ASP A 30 5.93 -13.92 -6.96
CA ASP A 30 5.50 -15.10 -7.71
C ASP A 30 6.10 -16.40 -7.14
N SER A 31 5.71 -17.54 -7.70
CA SER A 31 6.17 -18.86 -7.24
C SER A 31 7.67 -19.09 -7.39
N ALA A 32 8.33 -18.31 -8.24
CA ALA A 32 9.80 -18.36 -8.43
C ALA A 32 10.54 -17.39 -7.51
N GLY A 33 9.82 -16.70 -6.61
CA GLY A 33 10.41 -15.71 -5.71
C GLY A 33 10.67 -14.35 -6.36
N ARG A 34 10.12 -14.10 -7.55
CA ARG A 34 10.32 -12.83 -8.25
C ARG A 34 9.28 -11.81 -7.84
N PRO A 35 9.68 -10.57 -7.50
CA PRO A 35 8.72 -9.51 -7.24
C PRO A 35 8.02 -9.08 -8.52
N GLN A 36 6.70 -8.88 -8.43
CA GLN A 36 5.84 -8.42 -9.51
C GLN A 36 5.14 -7.14 -9.05
N THR A 37 5.29 -6.06 -9.82
CA THR A 37 4.74 -4.74 -9.47
C THR A 37 3.66 -4.32 -10.47
N ARG A 38 2.57 -3.72 -9.99
CA ARG A 38 1.51 -3.13 -10.79
C ARG A 38 0.94 -1.90 -10.10
N THR A 39 0.31 -1.05 -10.88
CA THR A 39 -0.41 0.11 -10.37
C THR A 39 -1.76 -0.30 -9.84
N MET A 40 -2.11 0.16 -8.65
CA MET A 40 -3.40 -0.09 -8.00
C MET A 40 -4.00 1.19 -7.47
N ASN A 41 -5.33 1.19 -7.34
CA ASN A 41 -6.10 2.26 -6.74
C ASN A 41 -6.59 1.82 -5.36
N PRO A 42 -5.90 2.20 -4.27
CA PRO A 42 -6.30 1.77 -2.94
C PRO A 42 -7.59 2.47 -2.49
N PHE A 43 -8.31 1.83 -1.58
CA PHE A 43 -9.38 2.51 -0.84
C PHE A 43 -8.79 3.65 -0.01
N PRO A 44 -9.60 4.68 0.33
CA PRO A 44 -9.16 5.69 1.28
C PRO A 44 -8.68 5.03 2.58
N MET A 45 -7.49 5.42 3.03
CA MET A 45 -6.86 4.80 4.19
C MET A 45 -7.31 5.48 5.48
N GLY A 46 -7.56 4.66 6.50
CA GLY A 46 -7.83 5.14 7.85
C GLY A 46 -6.54 5.41 8.65
N ASP A 47 -6.71 5.69 9.94
CA ASP A 47 -5.59 6.00 10.84
C ASP A 47 -4.75 4.76 11.23
N ASP A 48 -5.27 3.56 10.96
CA ASP A 48 -4.62 2.29 11.25
C ASP A 48 -3.58 1.87 10.21
N PHE A 49 -3.47 2.60 9.10
CA PHE A 49 -2.60 2.27 7.97
C PHE A 49 -2.89 0.91 7.33
N VAL A 50 -4.03 0.32 7.60
CA VAL A 50 -4.51 -0.86 6.88
C VAL A 50 -4.90 -0.44 5.46
N ILE A 51 -4.38 -1.15 4.47
CA ILE A 51 -4.63 -0.83 3.07
C ILE A 51 -5.57 -1.89 2.48
N TRP A 52 -6.57 -1.40 1.75
CA TRP A 52 -7.55 -2.24 1.09
C TRP A 52 -7.52 -2.02 -0.41
N PHE A 53 -7.64 -3.11 -1.16
CA PHE A 53 -7.86 -3.11 -2.60
C PHE A 53 -9.04 -3.98 -2.95
N ALA A 54 -9.69 -3.69 -4.08
CA ALA A 54 -10.58 -4.63 -4.75
C ALA A 54 -9.93 -5.03 -6.08
N THR A 55 -10.06 -6.29 -6.45
CA THR A 55 -9.47 -6.82 -7.68
C THR A 55 -10.24 -8.05 -8.17
N SER A 56 -10.02 -8.43 -9.42
CA SER A 56 -10.59 -9.66 -9.96
C SER A 56 -10.12 -10.88 -9.17
N ARG A 57 -11.07 -11.76 -8.81
CA ARG A 57 -10.77 -13.01 -8.10
C ARG A 57 -9.81 -13.93 -8.84
N ASN A 58 -9.77 -13.83 -10.17
CA ASN A 58 -8.93 -14.66 -11.03
C ASN A 58 -7.58 -14.01 -11.38
N SER A 59 -7.26 -12.86 -10.79
CA SER A 59 -6.01 -12.16 -11.09
C SER A 59 -4.79 -12.91 -10.56
N LEU A 60 -3.64 -12.72 -11.23
CA LEU A 60 -2.37 -13.30 -10.79
C LEU A 60 -1.98 -12.84 -9.38
N LYS A 61 -2.25 -11.59 -9.04
CA LYS A 61 -1.91 -11.06 -7.70
C LYS A 61 -2.65 -11.80 -6.58
N VAL A 62 -3.91 -12.18 -6.80
CA VAL A 62 -4.68 -12.98 -5.84
C VAL A 62 -4.03 -14.34 -5.63
N ARG A 63 -3.65 -15.00 -6.71
CA ARG A 63 -2.96 -16.30 -6.66
C ARG A 63 -1.62 -16.17 -5.92
N GLN A 64 -0.86 -15.14 -6.24
CA GLN A 64 0.45 -14.91 -5.63
C GLN A 64 0.33 -14.64 -4.13
N ILE A 65 -0.63 -13.82 -3.71
CA ILE A 65 -0.88 -13.54 -2.29
C ILE A 65 -1.26 -14.80 -1.52
N ARG A 66 -2.08 -15.68 -2.10
CA ARG A 66 -2.46 -16.94 -1.46
C ARG A 66 -1.27 -17.86 -1.25
N SER A 67 -0.27 -17.82 -2.14
CA SER A 67 0.96 -18.60 -2.01
C SER A 67 1.99 -17.93 -1.13
N ASN A 68 2.08 -16.59 -1.18
CA ASN A 68 3.02 -15.81 -0.39
C ASN A 68 2.35 -14.48 0.01
N PRO A 69 1.94 -14.33 1.27
CA PRO A 69 1.21 -13.14 1.72
C PRO A 69 2.09 -11.90 1.90
N SER A 70 3.41 -12.01 1.80
CA SER A 70 4.31 -10.87 1.93
C SER A 70 4.18 -9.95 0.73
N VAL A 71 3.89 -8.67 1.00
CA VAL A 71 3.64 -7.65 -0.02
C VAL A 71 4.32 -6.35 0.33
N SER A 72 4.43 -5.47 -0.66
CA SER A 72 4.93 -4.12 -0.49
C SER A 72 4.07 -3.15 -1.28
N ILE A 73 3.81 -1.97 -0.71
CA ILE A 73 3.02 -0.92 -1.35
C ILE A 73 3.85 0.35 -1.37
N TYR A 74 3.96 0.97 -2.55
CA TYR A 74 4.82 2.11 -2.78
C TYR A 74 4.02 3.31 -3.27
N PHE A 75 4.15 4.42 -2.56
CA PHE A 75 3.51 5.71 -2.87
C PHE A 75 4.57 6.74 -3.18
N ALA A 76 4.53 7.32 -4.37
CA ALA A 76 5.41 8.42 -4.75
C ALA A 76 4.82 9.18 -5.93
N ASN A 77 5.17 10.46 -6.03
CA ASN A 77 4.94 11.23 -7.25
C ASN A 77 6.28 11.28 -8.00
N HIS A 78 6.38 10.53 -9.08
CA HIS A 78 7.62 10.41 -9.86
C HIS A 78 7.93 11.63 -10.73
N GLN A 79 7.03 12.60 -10.81
CA GLN A 79 7.28 13.84 -11.52
C GLN A 79 8.07 14.86 -10.69
N VAL A 80 7.99 14.72 -9.36
CA VAL A 80 8.69 15.58 -8.41
C VAL A 80 9.31 14.73 -7.32
N ALA A 81 10.55 15.05 -6.95
CA ALA A 81 11.31 14.28 -5.94
C ALA A 81 10.99 14.80 -4.53
N ARG A 82 9.75 14.60 -4.07
CA ARG A 82 9.32 15.02 -2.73
C ARG A 82 9.57 13.96 -1.65
N GLY A 83 9.82 12.73 -2.06
CA GLY A 83 10.00 11.58 -1.20
C GLY A 83 9.14 10.41 -1.60
N TYR A 84 8.97 9.46 -0.70
CA TYR A 84 8.14 8.29 -0.92
C TYR A 84 7.69 7.66 0.39
N VAL A 85 6.69 6.80 0.30
CA VAL A 85 6.29 5.90 1.39
C VAL A 85 6.31 4.49 0.86
N ASN A 86 6.95 3.58 1.58
CA ASN A 86 6.88 2.15 1.31
C ASN A 86 6.36 1.42 2.54
N ILE A 87 5.29 0.66 2.37
CA ILE A 87 4.71 -0.16 3.43
C ILE A 87 4.88 -1.62 3.06
N THR A 88 5.54 -2.38 3.92
CA THR A 88 5.58 -3.83 3.81
C THR A 88 4.63 -4.45 4.85
N GLY A 89 4.03 -5.55 4.48
CA GLY A 89 3.08 -6.20 5.37
C GLY A 89 2.58 -7.53 4.82
N LYS A 90 1.49 -8.00 5.41
CA LYS A 90 0.84 -9.26 5.03
C LYS A 90 -0.52 -8.99 4.41
N ALA A 91 -0.75 -9.58 3.26
CA ALA A 91 -2.00 -9.46 2.53
C ALA A 91 -2.89 -10.69 2.77
N THR A 92 -4.18 -10.45 2.92
CA THR A 92 -5.21 -11.48 3.01
C THR A 92 -6.24 -11.23 1.92
N VAL A 93 -6.59 -12.27 1.18
CA VAL A 93 -7.70 -12.23 0.22
C VAL A 93 -8.99 -12.51 0.98
N ILE A 94 -9.96 -11.60 0.88
CA ILE A 94 -11.25 -11.71 1.54
C ILE A 94 -12.33 -11.82 0.47
N ASP A 95 -12.91 -13.00 0.35
CA ASP A 95 -14.01 -13.28 -0.57
C ASP A 95 -15.32 -13.31 0.22
N ASP A 96 -15.80 -12.12 0.57
CA ASP A 96 -17.01 -11.90 1.35
C ASP A 96 -17.89 -10.92 0.60
N LYS A 97 -19.00 -11.40 0.06
CA LYS A 97 -19.91 -10.59 -0.76
C LYS A 97 -20.59 -9.47 0.02
N GLU A 98 -20.89 -9.70 1.29
CA GLU A 98 -21.52 -8.68 2.12
C GLU A 98 -20.55 -7.55 2.44
N LEU A 99 -19.30 -7.89 2.77
CA LEU A 99 -18.27 -6.88 2.99
C LEU A 99 -17.96 -6.12 1.70
N LEU A 100 -17.91 -6.81 0.58
CA LEU A 100 -17.68 -6.19 -0.73
C LEU A 100 -18.74 -5.13 -1.03
N LYS A 101 -20.03 -5.44 -0.76
CA LYS A 101 -21.14 -4.49 -0.93
C LYS A 101 -21.00 -3.28 -0.03
N LYS A 102 -20.59 -3.47 1.23
CA LYS A 102 -20.40 -2.37 2.18
C LYS A 102 -19.26 -1.44 1.74
N MET A 103 -18.25 -1.97 1.11
CA MET A 103 -17.07 -1.23 0.66
C MET A 103 -17.17 -0.74 -0.78
N LYS A 104 -18.31 -0.94 -1.45
CA LYS A 104 -18.51 -0.58 -2.86
C LYS A 104 -18.08 0.87 -3.13
N ARG A 105 -17.31 1.05 -4.21
CA ARG A 105 -16.91 2.36 -4.72
C ARG A 105 -17.81 2.77 -5.89
N ASP A 106 -18.01 4.08 -6.07
CA ASP A 106 -18.96 4.60 -7.07
C ASP A 106 -18.64 4.15 -8.49
N TYR A 107 -17.36 4.11 -8.87
CA TYR A 107 -16.97 3.72 -10.23
C TYR A 107 -17.27 2.25 -10.57
N TRP A 108 -17.57 1.41 -9.57
CA TRP A 108 -17.93 0.01 -9.81
C TRP A 108 -19.28 -0.12 -10.55
N ASP A 109 -20.13 0.90 -10.48
CA ASP A 109 -21.38 0.91 -11.25
C ASP A 109 -21.15 0.78 -12.76
N GLY A 110 -20.00 1.20 -13.25
CA GLY A 110 -19.57 1.00 -14.64
C GLY A 110 -18.97 -0.35 -14.95
N ILE A 111 -18.94 -1.27 -13.98
CA ILE A 111 -18.35 -2.61 -14.13
C ILE A 111 -19.43 -3.66 -13.90
N PRO A 112 -20.16 -4.11 -14.98
CA PRO A 112 -21.20 -5.11 -14.82
C PRO A 112 -20.66 -6.40 -14.19
N GLY A 113 -21.37 -6.92 -13.19
CA GLY A 113 -21.01 -8.17 -12.53
C GLY A 113 -19.90 -8.02 -11.47
N TRP A 114 -19.61 -6.80 -11.01
CA TRP A 114 -18.55 -6.57 -10.00
C TRP A 114 -18.75 -7.44 -8.74
N GLN A 115 -20.00 -7.74 -8.36
CA GLN A 115 -20.32 -8.57 -7.20
C GLN A 115 -19.76 -9.98 -7.28
N GLU A 116 -19.66 -10.50 -8.51
CA GLU A 116 -19.13 -11.84 -8.79
C GLU A 116 -17.63 -11.80 -9.16
N ILE A 117 -17.18 -10.70 -9.73
CA ILE A 117 -15.82 -10.56 -10.24
C ILE A 117 -14.83 -10.24 -9.11
N PHE A 118 -15.19 -9.33 -8.21
CA PHE A 118 -14.25 -8.77 -7.24
C PHE A 118 -14.12 -9.59 -5.97
N VAL A 119 -12.90 -9.59 -5.46
CA VAL A 119 -12.56 -9.91 -4.06
C VAL A 119 -11.83 -8.71 -3.45
N LEU A 120 -11.77 -8.68 -2.14
CA LEU A 120 -11.01 -7.67 -1.40
C LEU A 120 -9.64 -8.21 -1.03
N ILE A 121 -8.66 -7.33 -0.99
CA ILE A 121 -7.34 -7.60 -0.42
C ILE A 121 -7.18 -6.65 0.75
N ARG A 122 -6.91 -7.20 1.93
CA ARG A 122 -6.60 -6.44 3.14
C ARG A 122 -5.14 -6.62 3.47
N ILE A 123 -4.43 -5.52 3.70
CA ILE A 123 -3.01 -5.54 4.02
C ILE A 123 -2.81 -5.00 5.42
N GLU A 124 -2.29 -5.86 6.29
CA GLU A 124 -1.85 -5.52 7.63
C GLU A 124 -0.43 -4.97 7.55
N PRO A 125 -0.18 -3.70 7.91
CA PRO A 125 1.16 -3.13 7.84
C PRO A 125 2.07 -3.73 8.91
N GLU A 126 3.32 -3.96 8.54
CA GLU A 126 4.37 -4.40 9.47
C GLU A 126 5.44 -3.33 9.63
N ILE A 127 5.92 -2.79 8.52
CA ILE A 127 6.95 -1.75 8.51
C ILE A 127 6.55 -0.66 7.52
N LEU A 128 6.65 0.59 7.93
CA LEU A 128 6.47 1.75 7.07
C LEU A 128 7.79 2.51 7.02
N GLN A 129 8.26 2.79 5.80
CA GLN A 129 9.41 3.66 5.53
C GLN A 129 8.91 4.95 4.89
N VAL A 130 9.44 6.09 5.31
CA VAL A 130 9.05 7.38 4.77
C VAL A 130 10.22 8.32 4.60
N ILE A 131 10.27 8.92 3.41
CA ILE A 131 11.06 10.13 3.11
C ILE A 131 10.05 11.21 2.71
N ASN A 132 10.16 12.38 3.31
CA ASN A 132 9.31 13.53 2.98
C ASN A 132 10.15 14.80 3.15
N TYR A 133 10.74 15.26 2.06
CA TYR A 133 11.69 16.37 2.09
C TYR A 133 11.03 17.69 2.51
N GLU A 134 9.77 17.93 2.16
CA GLU A 134 9.04 19.14 2.55
C GLU A 134 8.84 19.22 4.06
N MET A 135 8.67 18.07 4.72
CA MET A 135 8.48 17.99 6.18
C MET A 135 9.78 17.71 6.93
N GLY A 136 10.92 17.75 6.25
CA GLY A 136 12.22 17.55 6.88
C GLY A 136 12.54 16.11 7.25
N ILE A 137 11.85 15.14 6.67
CA ILE A 137 12.11 13.72 6.89
C ILE A 137 13.09 13.24 5.82
N ASN A 138 14.34 13.07 6.21
CA ASN A 138 15.44 12.72 5.32
C ASN A 138 15.95 11.31 5.62
N ASN A 139 16.62 10.73 4.62
CA ASN A 139 17.32 9.47 4.78
C ASN A 139 18.58 9.63 5.65
N ASP A 140 19.08 8.51 6.15
CA ASP A 140 20.36 8.46 6.85
C ASP A 140 21.48 8.90 5.89
N PRO A 141 22.37 9.82 6.28
CA PRO A 141 23.38 10.36 5.37
C PRO A 141 24.46 9.35 4.99
N LEU A 142 24.65 8.28 5.73
CA LEU A 142 25.66 7.25 5.46
C LEU A 142 25.10 6.06 4.68
N THR A 143 23.93 5.57 5.06
CA THR A 143 23.33 4.36 4.51
C THR A 143 22.21 4.65 3.50
N PHE A 144 21.71 5.87 3.48
CA PHE A 144 20.52 6.29 2.74
C PHE A 144 19.24 5.56 3.15
N ALA A 145 19.27 4.88 4.30
CA ALA A 145 18.08 4.23 4.83
C ALA A 145 17.01 5.26 5.18
N ALA A 146 15.77 4.97 4.84
CA ALA A 146 14.63 5.78 5.23
C ALA A 146 14.29 5.52 6.70
N PRO A 147 13.81 6.54 7.43
CA PRO A 147 13.24 6.34 8.76
C PRO A 147 12.07 5.34 8.71
N GLU A 148 11.93 4.52 9.73
CA GLU A 148 10.96 3.44 9.79
C GLU A 148 10.02 3.56 10.98
N VAL A 149 8.78 3.08 10.78
CA VAL A 149 7.83 2.80 11.84
C VAL A 149 7.52 1.31 11.79
N GLN A 150 7.60 0.65 12.93
CA GLN A 150 7.18 -0.74 13.09
C GLN A 150 5.80 -0.76 13.75
N PHE A 151 4.91 -1.57 13.20
CA PHE A 151 3.55 -1.74 13.71
C PHE A 151 3.43 -2.94 14.65
#